data_3641598adc557714538565f7f2d931cc
#
_entry.id   3641598adc557714538565f7f2d931cc
#
_cell.length_a   1.000
_cell.length_b   1.000
_cell.length_c   1.000
_cell.angle_alpha   90.00
_cell.angle_beta   90.00
_cell.angle_gamma   90.00
#
_symmetry.space_group_name_H-M   'P 1'
#
loop_
_entity.id
_entity.type
_entity.pdbx_description
1 polymer ?
#
loop_
_entity_poly.entity_id
_entity_poly.type
_entity_poly.pdbx_seq_one_letter_code
_entity_poly.pdbx_strand_id
1 'polypeptide(L)'
;MFSLMAASAFGQQTISGISKQNMDLSAKPGKDFYEYSAGGWMKAHPLTPEYTRFGQFDQLHENNQAQVRELIEDLAKHPQAKGTLGQKIGSLYNLAMDSVRRNREGIAPLRPVLAKVRDIKSKKDYQLVVAQLDRKGAAAMMFDFGISADIRNAAMNLVNISQGGISLGERDYYLNDDSTTVKVRNAYKAYIKKLFTMVGDDQSTAEKKMQAVLAIETQIAKASYSATQLRDVEGNYHKMSYTQLLKDFPGIDWEATRTALGFPTFQDVTVNQIEPLHEVEKILNDYTLDDLKAYAEFKVIDAAANALDDNFRAASFDFYSKTMSGAQQDRPRWKRAVGVVNGVLGMAVGKMYVEKYFPEAAKKRMLELVRNLQVALGERIKALKWMSPATKEQAIDKLNNFYVKVGYPDTWRDYSALQIDESLSFSAVSYTHLRAHATGR
;
A
#
# COMPACT_ATOMS: atom_id res chain seq x y z
N MET A 1 54.65 7.64 13.63
CA MET A 1 53.50 7.52 14.56
C MET A 1 52.36 6.90 13.78
N PHE A 2 52.23 5.59 13.84
CA PHE A 2 51.16 4.85 13.16
C PHE A 2 49.92 4.88 14.06
N SER A 3 48.87 5.53 13.59
CA SER A 3 47.56 5.47 14.24
C SER A 3 46.81 4.23 13.73
N LEU A 4 46.71 3.19 14.57
CA LEU A 4 45.83 2.05 14.34
C LEU A 4 44.36 2.53 14.44
N MET A 5 43.68 2.64 13.29
CA MET A 5 42.22 2.63 13.29
C MET A 5 41.76 1.20 13.62
N ALA A 6 41.22 1.04 14.81
CA ALA A 6 40.50 -0.16 15.19
C ALA A 6 39.20 -0.26 14.35
N ALA A 7 39.26 -1.13 13.35
CA ALA A 7 38.02 -1.59 12.70
C ALA A 7 37.24 -2.37 13.76
N SER A 8 36.19 -1.76 14.27
CA SER A 8 35.16 -2.46 15.07
C SER A 8 34.48 -3.49 14.19
N ALA A 9 35.02 -4.72 14.22
CA ALA A 9 34.31 -5.89 13.72
C ALA A 9 32.99 -6.00 14.49
N PHE A 10 31.89 -5.60 13.87
CA PHE A 10 30.57 -6.08 14.27
C PHE A 10 30.53 -7.58 13.99
N GLY A 11 31.05 -8.35 14.94
CA GLY A 11 30.87 -9.77 14.96
C GLY A 11 29.38 -10.03 14.90
N GLN A 12 28.90 -10.80 13.90
CA GLN A 12 27.59 -11.40 13.94
C GLN A 12 27.47 -12.16 15.25
N GLN A 13 26.85 -11.53 16.25
CA GLN A 13 26.37 -12.28 17.42
C GLN A 13 25.42 -13.32 16.83
N THR A 14 25.81 -14.58 16.91
CA THR A 14 24.90 -15.71 16.70
C THR A 14 23.78 -15.53 17.71
N ILE A 15 22.67 -14.96 17.27
CA ILE A 15 21.49 -14.79 18.11
C ILE A 15 21.01 -16.21 18.37
N SER A 16 21.23 -16.70 19.58
CA SER A 16 20.58 -17.93 20.03
C SER A 16 19.07 -17.77 19.89
N GLY A 17 18.40 -18.73 19.27
CA GLY A 17 16.95 -18.68 19.13
C GLY A 17 16.21 -18.58 20.48
N ILE A 18 16.91 -18.90 21.58
CA ILE A 18 16.42 -18.75 22.96
C ILE A 18 17.46 -17.94 23.73
N SER A 19 17.05 -16.75 24.21
CA SER A 19 17.86 -15.90 25.09
C SER A 19 17.24 -15.84 26.48
N LYS A 20 17.99 -16.25 27.50
CA LYS A 20 17.54 -16.13 28.90
C LYS A 20 17.27 -14.68 29.31
N GLN A 21 17.93 -13.71 28.67
CA GLN A 21 17.70 -12.28 28.92
C GLN A 21 16.29 -11.83 28.54
N ASN A 22 15.66 -12.52 27.59
CA ASN A 22 14.31 -12.24 27.15
C ASN A 22 13.25 -12.83 28.09
N MET A 23 13.65 -13.70 29.01
CA MET A 23 12.76 -14.40 29.93
C MET A 23 12.59 -13.62 31.25
N ASP A 24 11.44 -13.76 31.90
CA ASP A 24 11.25 -13.41 33.32
C ASP A 24 11.21 -14.68 34.14
N LEU A 25 12.35 -15.05 34.70
CA LEU A 25 12.47 -16.27 35.50
C LEU A 25 11.74 -16.20 36.86
N SER A 26 11.25 -15.03 37.28
CA SER A 26 10.42 -14.88 38.47
C SER A 26 8.96 -15.28 38.22
N ALA A 27 8.48 -15.25 36.97
CA ALA A 27 7.17 -15.72 36.60
C ALA A 27 7.11 -17.27 36.65
N LYS A 28 5.97 -17.81 37.09
CA LYS A 28 5.77 -19.26 37.14
C LYS A 28 5.24 -19.73 35.78
N PRO A 29 5.98 -20.60 35.05
CA PRO A 29 5.59 -21.00 33.68
C PRO A 29 4.22 -21.70 33.60
N GLY A 30 3.79 -22.37 34.65
CA GLY A 30 2.47 -23.00 34.77
C GLY A 30 1.32 -22.02 35.05
N LYS A 31 1.62 -20.75 35.40
CA LYS A 31 0.61 -19.70 35.58
C LYS A 31 0.57 -18.73 34.42
N ASP A 32 1.73 -18.24 34.00
CA ASP A 32 1.87 -17.31 32.87
C ASP A 32 3.14 -17.66 32.07
N PHE A 33 2.96 -18.48 31.03
CA PHE A 33 4.06 -18.91 30.20
C PHE A 33 4.54 -17.75 29.28
N TYR A 34 3.66 -16.83 28.93
CA TYR A 34 4.03 -15.69 28.10
C TYR A 34 4.97 -14.75 28.86
N GLU A 35 4.61 -14.34 30.08
CA GLU A 35 5.48 -13.53 30.93
C GLU A 35 6.80 -14.26 31.23
N TYR A 36 6.75 -15.57 31.56
CA TYR A 36 7.96 -16.36 31.79
C TYR A 36 8.91 -16.35 30.59
N SER A 37 8.40 -16.52 29.39
CA SER A 37 9.23 -16.66 28.17
C SER A 37 9.66 -15.33 27.56
N ALA A 38 8.88 -14.26 27.69
CA ALA A 38 9.05 -12.98 26.98
C ALA A 38 9.11 -11.75 27.90
N GLY A 39 8.86 -11.88 29.19
CA GLY A 39 8.74 -10.75 30.14
C GLY A 39 9.99 -9.89 30.24
N GLY A 40 11.18 -10.47 30.17
CA GLY A 40 12.44 -9.72 30.16
C GLY A 40 12.58 -8.88 28.88
N TRP A 41 12.19 -9.44 27.73
CA TRP A 41 12.20 -8.70 26.47
C TRP A 41 11.21 -7.53 26.49
N MET A 42 9.98 -7.74 26.97
CA MET A 42 8.96 -6.69 27.06
C MET A 42 9.39 -5.53 27.95
N LYS A 43 10.03 -5.84 29.09
CA LYS A 43 10.59 -4.82 30.00
C LYS A 43 11.71 -4.00 29.36
N ALA A 44 12.55 -4.63 28.53
CA ALA A 44 13.65 -3.97 27.82
C ALA A 44 13.17 -3.16 26.60
N HIS A 45 11.97 -3.45 26.05
CA HIS A 45 11.42 -2.82 24.85
C HIS A 45 10.00 -2.27 25.11
N PRO A 46 9.87 -1.20 25.94
CA PRO A 46 8.57 -0.60 26.21
C PRO A 46 7.97 -0.03 24.92
N LEU A 47 6.63 -0.07 24.84
CA LEU A 47 5.90 0.48 23.72
C LEU A 47 6.10 1.99 23.62
N THR A 48 6.59 2.47 22.48
CA THR A 48 6.74 3.91 22.21
C THR A 48 5.47 4.50 21.59
N PRO A 49 5.22 5.82 21.69
CA PRO A 49 3.97 6.44 21.24
C PRO A 49 3.68 6.31 19.73
N GLU A 50 4.67 6.01 18.90
CA GLU A 50 4.51 5.79 17.46
C GLU A 50 3.99 4.39 17.11
N TYR A 51 3.99 3.45 18.08
CA TYR A 51 3.57 2.07 17.90
C TYR A 51 2.31 1.75 18.72
N THR A 52 1.42 0.95 18.17
CA THR A 52 0.27 0.37 18.86
C THR A 52 0.54 -1.05 19.37
N ARG A 53 1.57 -1.66 18.83
CA ARG A 53 2.16 -2.95 19.25
C ARG A 53 3.64 -2.93 18.91
N PHE A 54 4.45 -3.71 19.64
CA PHE A 54 5.87 -3.84 19.35
C PHE A 54 6.36 -5.26 19.69
N GLY A 55 6.96 -5.94 18.73
CA GLY A 55 7.48 -7.29 18.85
C GLY A 55 8.82 -7.44 18.15
N GLN A 56 9.32 -8.68 18.07
CA GLN A 56 10.61 -8.98 17.45
C GLN A 56 10.67 -8.58 15.96
N PHE A 57 9.56 -8.72 15.23
CA PHE A 57 9.50 -8.28 13.83
C PHE A 57 9.57 -6.75 13.71
N ASP A 58 8.96 -6.02 14.64
CA ASP A 58 9.04 -4.57 14.66
C ASP A 58 10.47 -4.12 14.99
N GLN A 59 11.16 -4.79 15.92
CA GLN A 59 12.58 -4.53 16.21
C GLN A 59 13.48 -4.79 14.99
N LEU A 60 13.26 -5.90 14.27
CA LEU A 60 14.00 -6.19 13.04
C LEU A 60 13.72 -5.12 11.97
N HIS A 61 12.46 -4.68 11.85
CA HIS A 61 12.07 -3.61 10.95
C HIS A 61 12.77 -2.29 11.29
N GLU A 62 12.83 -1.90 12.58
CA GLU A 62 13.56 -0.71 13.03
C GLU A 62 15.05 -0.78 12.69
N ASN A 63 15.69 -1.92 12.94
CA ASN A 63 17.10 -2.13 12.61
C ASN A 63 17.32 -2.02 11.09
N ASN A 64 16.44 -2.63 10.29
CA ASN A 64 16.49 -2.55 8.83
C ASN A 64 16.29 -1.10 8.33
N GLN A 65 15.31 -0.37 8.90
CA GLN A 65 15.10 1.03 8.56
C GLN A 65 16.32 1.89 8.86
N ALA A 66 17.01 1.65 9.98
CA ALA A 66 18.24 2.37 10.31
C ALA A 66 19.36 2.11 9.30
N GLN A 67 19.54 0.85 8.87
CA GLN A 67 20.52 0.47 7.85
C GLN A 67 20.19 1.08 6.47
N VAL A 68 18.92 1.03 6.07
CA VAL A 68 18.44 1.64 4.83
C VAL A 68 18.57 3.16 4.86
N ARG A 69 18.28 3.78 6.01
CA ARG A 69 18.50 5.21 6.23
C ARG A 69 19.95 5.60 5.99
N GLU A 70 20.91 4.86 6.55
CA GLU A 70 22.34 5.11 6.37
C GLU A 70 22.73 5.15 4.88
N LEU A 71 22.27 4.16 4.10
CA LEU A 71 22.51 4.10 2.65
C LEU A 71 21.90 5.29 1.89
N ILE A 72 20.67 5.65 2.20
CA ILE A 72 19.95 6.74 1.52
C ILE A 72 20.56 8.10 1.89
N GLU A 73 20.86 8.34 3.17
CA GLU A 73 21.43 9.60 3.63
C GLU A 73 22.85 9.83 3.11
N ASP A 74 23.62 8.79 2.91
CA ASP A 74 24.95 8.89 2.28
C ASP A 74 24.83 9.43 0.85
N LEU A 75 23.90 8.90 0.06
CA LEU A 75 23.61 9.38 -1.31
C LEU A 75 23.02 10.79 -1.33
N ALA A 76 22.20 11.12 -0.35
CA ALA A 76 21.54 12.43 -0.26
C ALA A 76 22.52 13.56 0.14
N LYS A 77 23.57 13.24 0.90
CA LYS A 77 24.59 14.19 1.38
C LYS A 77 25.73 14.44 0.38
N HIS A 78 26.00 13.45 -0.48
CA HIS A 78 27.11 13.55 -1.43
C HIS A 78 26.61 13.79 -2.85
N PRO A 79 27.29 14.67 -3.63
CA PRO A 79 26.91 14.94 -5.01
C PRO A 79 26.91 13.65 -5.85
N GLN A 80 25.81 13.44 -6.57
CA GLN A 80 25.62 12.30 -7.46
C GLN A 80 25.52 12.77 -8.91
N ALA A 81 26.09 12.01 -9.86
CA ALA A 81 25.94 12.32 -11.27
C ALA A 81 24.46 12.25 -11.70
N LYS A 82 24.03 13.22 -12.52
CA LYS A 82 22.65 13.33 -12.99
C LYS A 82 22.20 12.05 -13.72
N GLY A 83 20.98 11.59 -13.41
CA GLY A 83 20.38 10.40 -14.01
C GLY A 83 20.80 9.07 -13.40
N THR A 84 21.77 9.05 -12.48
CA THR A 84 22.16 7.83 -11.76
C THR A 84 21.12 7.42 -10.71
N LEU A 85 21.15 6.15 -10.30
CA LEU A 85 20.30 5.67 -9.19
C LEU A 85 20.57 6.44 -7.90
N GLY A 86 21.84 6.76 -7.62
CA GLY A 86 22.21 7.55 -6.44
C GLY A 86 21.56 8.91 -6.44
N GLN A 87 21.58 9.63 -7.58
CA GLN A 87 20.89 10.93 -7.71
C GLN A 87 19.39 10.79 -7.48
N LYS A 88 18.73 9.79 -8.10
CA LYS A 88 17.27 9.59 -7.97
C LYS A 88 16.88 9.30 -6.52
N ILE A 89 17.63 8.47 -5.81
CA ILE A 89 17.41 8.13 -4.41
C ILE A 89 17.62 9.35 -3.52
N GLY A 90 18.77 10.02 -3.63
CA GLY A 90 19.10 11.18 -2.82
C GLY A 90 18.12 12.35 -3.03
N SER A 91 17.80 12.66 -4.28
CA SER A 91 16.86 13.72 -4.63
C SER A 91 15.45 13.45 -4.09
N LEU A 92 14.95 12.23 -4.22
CA LEU A 92 13.62 11.88 -3.70
C LEU A 92 13.57 11.97 -2.16
N TYR A 93 14.65 11.53 -1.49
CA TYR A 93 14.77 11.67 -0.05
C TYR A 93 14.78 13.13 0.39
N ASN A 94 15.60 13.97 -0.25
CA ASN A 94 15.69 15.39 0.04
C ASN A 94 14.35 16.12 -0.15
N LEU A 95 13.65 15.84 -1.26
CA LEU A 95 12.29 16.35 -1.49
C LEU A 95 11.30 15.92 -0.39
N ALA A 96 11.36 14.66 0.05
CA ALA A 96 10.51 14.16 1.13
C ALA A 96 10.86 14.75 2.50
N MET A 97 12.10 15.16 2.72
CA MET A 97 12.57 15.79 3.96
C MET A 97 12.29 17.29 4.02
N ASP A 98 12.15 17.98 2.88
CA ASP A 98 11.99 19.45 2.81
C ASP A 98 10.58 19.90 3.21
N SER A 99 10.35 20.01 4.53
CA SER A 99 9.11 20.55 5.07
C SER A 99 8.96 22.05 4.91
N VAL A 100 10.07 22.78 4.90
CA VAL A 100 10.05 24.24 4.78
C VAL A 100 9.43 24.61 3.43
N ARG A 101 9.90 23.98 2.37
CA ARG A 101 9.35 24.15 1.03
C ARG A 101 7.89 23.71 0.95
N ARG A 102 7.55 22.52 1.45
CA ARG A 102 6.17 22.00 1.44
C ARG A 102 5.19 22.92 2.18
N ASN A 103 5.59 23.43 3.36
CA ASN A 103 4.76 24.33 4.14
C ASN A 103 4.56 25.68 3.42
N ARG A 104 5.57 26.16 2.70
CA ARG A 104 5.46 27.38 1.88
C ARG A 104 4.57 27.17 0.65
N GLU A 105 4.66 26.00 0.00
CA GLU A 105 3.86 25.65 -1.17
C GLU A 105 2.39 25.35 -0.81
N GLY A 106 2.13 24.80 0.39
CA GLY A 106 0.80 24.48 0.87
C GLY A 106 0.00 23.65 -0.13
N ILE A 107 -1.20 24.13 -0.47
CA ILE A 107 -2.10 23.50 -1.44
C ILE A 107 -1.77 23.82 -2.91
N ALA A 108 -0.87 24.77 -3.19
CA ALA A 108 -0.63 25.23 -4.56
C ALA A 108 -0.37 24.10 -5.58
N PRO A 109 0.41 23.04 -5.26
CA PRO A 109 0.65 21.94 -6.18
C PRO A 109 -0.59 21.11 -6.54
N LEU A 110 -1.62 21.12 -5.68
CA LEU A 110 -2.86 20.36 -5.89
C LEU A 110 -3.91 21.11 -6.69
N ARG A 111 -3.84 22.46 -6.70
CA ARG A 111 -4.83 23.30 -7.39
C ARG A 111 -5.10 22.92 -8.84
N PRO A 112 -4.10 22.63 -9.69
CA PRO A 112 -4.35 22.22 -11.08
C PRO A 112 -5.12 20.89 -11.19
N VAL A 113 -4.93 19.99 -10.22
CA VAL A 113 -5.63 18.69 -10.18
C VAL A 113 -7.09 18.90 -9.76
N LEU A 114 -7.32 19.71 -8.72
CA LEU A 114 -8.67 20.07 -8.27
C LEU A 114 -9.44 20.83 -9.37
N ALA A 115 -8.78 21.74 -10.09
CA ALA A 115 -9.40 22.44 -11.22
C ALA A 115 -9.94 21.48 -12.27
N LYS A 116 -9.18 20.40 -12.59
CA LYS A 116 -9.66 19.37 -13.54
C LYS A 116 -10.94 18.70 -13.08
N VAL A 117 -11.09 18.41 -11.78
CA VAL A 117 -12.33 17.84 -11.24
C VAL A 117 -13.47 18.85 -11.29
N ARG A 118 -13.21 20.10 -10.92
CA ARG A 118 -14.20 21.20 -10.92
C ARG A 118 -14.70 21.55 -12.33
N ASP A 119 -13.84 21.40 -13.32
CA ASP A 119 -14.15 21.70 -14.73
C ASP A 119 -14.93 20.61 -15.46
N ILE A 120 -15.19 19.45 -14.85
CA ILE A 120 -16.02 18.38 -15.40
C ILE A 120 -17.43 18.94 -15.76
N LYS A 121 -17.91 18.66 -16.97
CA LYS A 121 -19.19 19.19 -17.48
C LYS A 121 -20.29 18.14 -17.61
N SER A 122 -19.95 16.85 -17.60
CA SER A 122 -20.90 15.77 -17.76
C SER A 122 -20.47 14.52 -16.99
N LYS A 123 -21.40 13.59 -16.79
CA LYS A 123 -21.10 12.28 -16.17
C LYS A 123 -20.13 11.45 -17.04
N LYS A 124 -20.15 11.64 -18.35
CA LYS A 124 -19.17 11.03 -19.26
C LYS A 124 -17.78 11.60 -19.04
N ASP A 125 -17.65 12.95 -18.97
CA ASP A 125 -16.38 13.58 -18.61
C ASP A 125 -15.88 13.15 -17.23
N TYR A 126 -16.81 12.97 -16.27
CA TYR A 126 -16.49 12.50 -14.94
C TYR A 126 -15.75 11.15 -14.99
N GLN A 127 -16.30 10.16 -15.70
CA GLN A 127 -15.70 8.83 -15.82
C GLN A 127 -14.30 8.89 -16.43
N LEU A 128 -14.12 9.70 -17.49
CA LEU A 128 -12.83 9.90 -18.12
C LEU A 128 -11.80 10.54 -17.18
N VAL A 129 -12.21 11.64 -16.51
CA VAL A 129 -11.30 12.41 -15.64
C VAL A 129 -10.90 11.59 -14.42
N VAL A 130 -11.83 10.88 -13.75
CA VAL A 130 -11.49 10.06 -12.58
C VAL A 130 -10.56 8.90 -12.96
N ALA A 131 -10.72 8.28 -14.12
CA ALA A 131 -9.79 7.25 -14.59
C ALA A 131 -8.38 7.82 -14.89
N GLN A 132 -8.31 9.04 -15.45
CA GLN A 132 -7.01 9.73 -15.63
C GLN A 132 -6.34 10.08 -14.31
N LEU A 133 -7.13 10.45 -13.30
CA LEU A 133 -6.65 10.75 -11.95
C LEU A 133 -6.21 9.47 -11.23
N ASP A 134 -6.95 8.40 -11.41
CA ASP A 134 -6.64 7.08 -10.83
C ASP A 134 -5.31 6.54 -11.35
N ARG A 135 -5.07 6.65 -12.66
CA ARG A 135 -3.76 6.34 -13.25
C ARG A 135 -2.61 7.11 -12.57
N LYS A 136 -2.89 8.31 -12.06
CA LYS A 136 -1.95 9.13 -11.29
C LYS A 136 -1.98 8.82 -9.79
N GLY A 137 -2.84 7.89 -9.37
CA GLY A 137 -2.98 7.36 -8.02
C GLY A 137 -3.83 8.20 -7.09
N ALA A 138 -4.80 8.93 -7.59
CA ALA A 138 -5.77 9.63 -6.77
C ALA A 138 -6.83 8.69 -6.15
N ALA A 139 -6.89 7.42 -6.58
CA ALA A 139 -7.91 6.45 -6.17
C ALA A 139 -9.35 7.02 -6.24
N ALA A 140 -9.62 7.77 -7.35
CA ALA A 140 -10.88 8.50 -7.53
C ALA A 140 -12.01 7.65 -8.15
N MET A 141 -11.68 6.46 -8.67
CA MET A 141 -12.67 5.52 -9.19
C MET A 141 -13.42 4.83 -8.05
N MET A 142 -14.62 4.34 -8.36
CA MET A 142 -15.49 3.63 -7.40
C MET A 142 -15.29 2.10 -7.43
N PHE A 143 -14.34 1.63 -8.24
CA PHE A 143 -13.93 0.23 -8.37
C PHE A 143 -12.44 0.17 -8.71
N ASP A 144 -11.83 -0.97 -8.40
CA ASP A 144 -10.41 -1.21 -8.72
C ASP A 144 -10.28 -1.86 -10.09
N PHE A 145 -9.27 -1.44 -10.86
CA PHE A 145 -8.95 -1.95 -12.18
C PHE A 145 -7.46 -2.28 -12.25
N GLY A 146 -7.14 -3.55 -12.46
CA GLY A 146 -5.74 -4.00 -12.44
C GLY A 146 -5.47 -5.20 -13.34
N ILE A 147 -4.24 -5.68 -13.34
CA ILE A 147 -3.83 -6.92 -14.00
C ILE A 147 -3.24 -7.86 -12.97
N SER A 148 -3.64 -9.12 -13.01
CA SER A 148 -3.01 -10.20 -12.25
C SER A 148 -3.02 -11.50 -13.05
N ALA A 149 -2.25 -12.50 -12.59
CA ALA A 149 -2.34 -13.83 -13.17
C ALA A 149 -3.76 -14.40 -13.00
N ASP A 150 -4.25 -15.08 -14.05
CA ASP A 150 -5.51 -15.82 -13.99
C ASP A 150 -5.37 -16.94 -12.94
N ILE A 151 -6.28 -16.98 -11.96
CA ILE A 151 -6.24 -17.98 -10.88
C ILE A 151 -6.43 -19.42 -11.38
N ARG A 152 -7.05 -19.60 -12.55
CA ARG A 152 -7.25 -20.90 -13.20
C ARG A 152 -6.21 -21.24 -14.26
N ASN A 153 -5.41 -20.25 -14.68
CA ASN A 153 -4.31 -20.43 -15.61
C ASN A 153 -3.18 -19.41 -15.34
N ALA A 154 -2.33 -19.71 -14.37
CA ALA A 154 -1.26 -18.80 -13.92
C ALA A 154 -0.24 -18.41 -15.03
N ALA A 155 -0.25 -19.06 -16.19
CA ALA A 155 0.55 -18.66 -17.34
C ALA A 155 -0.03 -17.46 -18.11
N MET A 156 -1.27 -17.07 -17.83
CA MET A 156 -1.97 -15.97 -18.46
C MET A 156 -2.20 -14.82 -17.46
N ASN A 157 -2.09 -13.61 -17.94
CA ASN A 157 -2.52 -12.43 -17.19
C ASN A 157 -3.91 -12.00 -17.65
N LEU A 158 -4.76 -11.64 -16.72
CA LEU A 158 -6.09 -11.07 -16.99
C LEU A 158 -6.23 -9.68 -16.39
N VAL A 159 -7.06 -8.87 -17.03
CA VAL A 159 -7.62 -7.68 -16.40
C VAL A 159 -8.58 -8.14 -15.30
N ASN A 160 -8.48 -7.49 -14.15
CA ASN A 160 -9.34 -7.74 -12.99
C ASN A 160 -10.06 -6.45 -12.61
N ILE A 161 -11.37 -6.55 -12.41
CA ILE A 161 -12.21 -5.50 -11.90
C ILE A 161 -12.72 -5.97 -10.54
N SER A 162 -12.49 -5.17 -9.49
CA SER A 162 -12.87 -5.51 -8.12
C SER A 162 -13.63 -4.36 -7.48
N GLN A 163 -14.40 -4.69 -6.45
CA GLN A 163 -15.01 -3.66 -5.61
C GLN A 163 -13.95 -2.70 -5.06
N GLY A 164 -14.30 -1.40 -4.97
CA GLY A 164 -13.43 -0.34 -4.49
C GLY A 164 -14.24 0.86 -4.04
N GLY A 165 -13.60 2.03 -3.98
CA GLY A 165 -14.28 3.31 -3.79
C GLY A 165 -14.53 3.74 -2.34
N ILE A 166 -14.53 2.85 -1.34
CA ILE A 166 -14.67 3.21 0.08
C ILE A 166 -13.31 3.58 0.69
N SER A 167 -13.28 4.59 1.56
CA SER A 167 -12.03 5.09 2.16
C SER A 167 -11.71 4.47 3.52
N LEU A 168 -12.69 3.92 4.23
CA LEU A 168 -12.49 3.28 5.55
C LEU A 168 -12.00 1.82 5.47
N GLY A 169 -11.80 1.30 4.26
CA GLY A 169 -11.25 -0.03 4.00
C GLY A 169 -12.27 -1.16 4.11
N GLU A 170 -13.12 -1.16 5.12
CA GLU A 170 -14.13 -2.20 5.39
C GLU A 170 -15.54 -1.62 5.36
N ARG A 171 -16.49 -2.36 4.73
CA ARG A 171 -17.89 -1.95 4.63
C ARG A 171 -18.54 -1.74 6.01
N ASP A 172 -18.13 -2.51 6.99
CA ASP A 172 -18.71 -2.52 8.32
C ASP A 172 -18.58 -1.17 9.05
N TYR A 173 -17.54 -0.39 8.76
CA TYR A 173 -17.41 0.98 9.28
C TYR A 173 -18.54 1.92 8.86
N TYR A 174 -19.19 1.65 7.73
CA TYR A 174 -20.32 2.44 7.23
C TYR A 174 -21.65 1.93 7.74
N LEU A 175 -21.78 0.63 8.05
CA LEU A 175 -23.05 -0.06 8.23
C LEU A 175 -23.36 -0.42 9.69
N ASN A 176 -22.34 -0.69 10.51
CA ASN A 176 -22.53 -1.11 11.89
C ASN A 176 -22.77 0.09 12.81
N ASP A 177 -23.56 -0.11 13.88
CA ASP A 177 -23.95 0.92 14.84
C ASP A 177 -23.38 0.69 16.25
N ASP A 178 -22.35 -0.18 16.39
CA ASP A 178 -21.62 -0.27 17.65
C ASP A 178 -20.86 1.03 17.95
N SER A 179 -20.59 1.26 19.21
CA SER A 179 -20.01 2.53 19.68
C SER A 179 -18.66 2.87 19.06
N THR A 180 -17.83 1.86 18.77
CA THR A 180 -16.50 2.05 18.16
C THR A 180 -16.65 2.48 16.70
N THR A 181 -17.49 1.78 15.94
CA THR A 181 -17.75 2.08 14.53
C THR A 181 -18.40 3.46 14.35
N VAL A 182 -19.38 3.80 15.20
CA VAL A 182 -20.01 5.14 15.21
C VAL A 182 -18.97 6.23 15.50
N LYS A 183 -18.07 6.02 16.46
CA LYS A 183 -16.99 6.96 16.77
C LYS A 183 -16.07 7.18 15.57
N VAL A 184 -15.63 6.12 14.90
CA VAL A 184 -14.81 6.19 13.68
C VAL A 184 -15.54 6.95 12.58
N ARG A 185 -16.81 6.62 12.32
CA ARG A 185 -17.63 7.26 11.29
C ARG A 185 -17.85 8.77 11.55
N ASN A 186 -18.02 9.16 12.81
CA ASN A 186 -18.15 10.59 13.17
C ASN A 186 -16.79 11.33 13.02
N ALA A 187 -15.69 10.71 13.38
CA ALA A 187 -14.36 11.28 13.13
C ALA A 187 -14.06 11.40 11.62
N TYR A 188 -14.54 10.44 10.83
CA TYR A 188 -14.43 10.48 9.37
C TYR A 188 -15.18 11.65 8.76
N LYS A 189 -16.44 11.90 9.17
CA LYS A 189 -17.19 13.09 8.76
C LYS A 189 -16.43 14.38 9.06
N ALA A 190 -15.89 14.49 10.27
CA ALA A 190 -15.11 15.67 10.67
C ALA A 190 -13.82 15.81 9.82
N TYR A 191 -13.16 14.70 9.50
CA TYR A 191 -11.98 14.68 8.65
C TYR A 191 -12.29 15.16 7.22
N ILE A 192 -13.33 14.62 6.58
CA ILE A 192 -13.74 15.03 5.22
C ILE A 192 -14.03 16.54 5.19
N LYS A 193 -14.85 17.01 6.14
CA LYS A 193 -15.19 18.44 6.26
C LYS A 193 -13.95 19.32 6.46
N LYS A 194 -13.02 18.89 7.33
CA LYS A 194 -11.74 19.58 7.55
C LYS A 194 -10.95 19.70 6.26
N LEU A 195 -10.82 18.62 5.48
CA LEU A 195 -10.08 18.66 4.21
C LEU A 195 -10.69 19.64 3.21
N PHE A 196 -12.02 19.66 3.04
CA PHE A 196 -12.68 20.64 2.17
C PHE A 196 -12.48 22.08 2.63
N THR A 197 -12.56 22.33 3.93
CA THR A 197 -12.26 23.67 4.48
C THR A 197 -10.81 24.08 4.21
N MET A 198 -9.85 23.15 4.34
CA MET A 198 -8.43 23.41 4.10
C MET A 198 -8.12 23.73 2.62
N VAL A 199 -8.94 23.28 1.68
CA VAL A 199 -8.80 23.62 0.25
C VAL A 199 -9.58 24.88 -0.15
N GLY A 200 -10.22 25.55 0.82
CA GLY A 200 -10.83 26.87 0.66
C GLY A 200 -12.36 26.87 0.56
N ASP A 201 -13.04 25.73 0.77
CA ASP A 201 -14.51 25.73 0.83
C ASP A 201 -14.98 26.37 2.15
N ASP A 202 -16.08 27.11 2.10
CA ASP A 202 -16.77 27.57 3.32
C ASP A 202 -17.42 26.42 4.08
N GLN A 203 -17.82 26.66 5.34
CA GLN A 203 -18.38 25.63 6.22
C GLN A 203 -19.64 24.94 5.66
N SER A 204 -20.50 25.70 4.96
CA SER A 204 -21.75 25.17 4.38
C SER A 204 -21.44 24.27 3.18
N THR A 205 -20.55 24.71 2.32
CA THR A 205 -20.07 23.95 1.14
C THR A 205 -19.35 22.67 1.57
N ALA A 206 -18.45 22.78 2.55
CA ALA A 206 -17.71 21.64 3.10
C ALA A 206 -18.66 20.59 3.73
N GLU A 207 -19.72 21.05 4.42
CA GLU A 207 -20.73 20.16 4.99
C GLU A 207 -21.51 19.42 3.89
N LYS A 208 -22.00 20.12 2.86
CA LYS A 208 -22.71 19.51 1.72
C LYS A 208 -21.85 18.48 1.01
N LYS A 209 -20.61 18.83 0.69
CA LYS A 209 -19.67 17.90 0.05
C LYS A 209 -19.37 16.68 0.92
N MET A 210 -19.18 16.87 2.23
CA MET A 210 -19.01 15.75 3.17
C MET A 210 -20.19 14.81 3.16
N GLN A 211 -21.42 15.34 3.15
CA GLN A 211 -22.64 14.52 3.08
C GLN A 211 -22.72 13.73 1.78
N ALA A 212 -22.38 14.34 0.63
CA ALA A 212 -22.35 13.66 -0.67
C ALA A 212 -21.32 12.51 -0.68
N VAL A 213 -20.09 12.76 -0.21
CA VAL A 213 -19.04 11.74 -0.10
C VAL A 213 -19.50 10.57 0.75
N LEU A 214 -20.03 10.86 1.95
CA LEU A 214 -20.48 9.81 2.88
C LEU A 214 -21.66 9.01 2.31
N ALA A 215 -22.61 9.67 1.63
CA ALA A 215 -23.75 9.02 1.00
C ALA A 215 -23.30 8.04 -0.09
N ILE A 216 -22.40 8.48 -1.00
CA ILE A 216 -21.84 7.65 -2.07
C ILE A 216 -21.09 6.46 -1.47
N GLU A 217 -20.17 6.68 -0.54
CA GLU A 217 -19.39 5.59 0.06
C GLU A 217 -20.24 4.62 0.87
N THR A 218 -21.30 5.11 1.54
CA THR A 218 -22.25 4.25 2.25
C THR A 218 -23.05 3.37 1.27
N GLN A 219 -23.41 3.91 0.11
CA GLN A 219 -24.11 3.15 -0.91
C GLN A 219 -23.19 2.08 -1.51
N ILE A 220 -21.94 2.41 -1.82
CA ILE A 220 -20.92 1.43 -2.23
C ILE A 220 -20.76 0.35 -1.16
N ALA A 221 -20.63 0.74 0.12
CA ALA A 221 -20.43 -0.19 1.23
C ALA A 221 -21.59 -1.18 1.40
N LYS A 222 -22.85 -0.75 1.15
CA LYS A 222 -24.02 -1.64 1.20
C LYS A 222 -23.94 -2.77 0.18
N ALA A 223 -23.46 -2.48 -1.02
CA ALA A 223 -23.31 -3.46 -2.09
C ALA A 223 -22.00 -4.28 -1.97
N SER A 224 -20.98 -3.76 -1.27
CA SER A 224 -19.67 -4.40 -1.15
C SER A 224 -19.75 -5.74 -0.42
N TYR A 225 -18.93 -6.70 -0.82
CA TYR A 225 -18.76 -7.96 -0.14
C TYR A 225 -18.01 -7.78 1.19
N SER A 226 -18.39 -8.58 2.18
CA SER A 226 -17.69 -8.63 3.47
C SER A 226 -16.31 -9.25 3.34
N ALA A 227 -15.43 -9.02 4.33
CA ALA A 227 -14.11 -9.64 4.39
C ALA A 227 -14.15 -11.17 4.31
N THR A 228 -15.23 -11.82 4.77
CA THR A 228 -15.43 -13.26 4.64
C THR A 228 -15.76 -13.67 3.20
N GLN A 229 -16.67 -12.96 2.55
CA GLN A 229 -17.04 -13.22 1.14
C GLN A 229 -15.86 -13.00 0.19
N LEU A 230 -15.02 -12.00 0.45
CA LEU A 230 -13.80 -11.75 -0.36
C LEU A 230 -12.76 -12.87 -0.30
N ARG A 231 -12.83 -13.77 0.71
CA ARG A 231 -11.94 -14.94 0.81
C ARG A 231 -12.40 -16.14 -0.02
N ASP A 232 -13.62 -16.12 -0.53
CA ASP A 232 -14.13 -17.16 -1.42
C ASP A 232 -13.56 -16.94 -2.83
N VAL A 233 -12.42 -17.58 -3.09
CA VAL A 233 -11.68 -17.42 -4.36
C VAL A 233 -12.51 -17.86 -5.57
N GLU A 234 -13.25 -18.96 -5.45
CA GLU A 234 -14.09 -19.49 -6.55
C GLU A 234 -15.35 -18.63 -6.74
N GLY A 235 -16.00 -18.21 -5.65
CA GLY A 235 -17.16 -17.33 -5.67
C GLY A 235 -16.87 -15.92 -6.18
N ASN A 236 -15.60 -15.50 -6.17
CA ASN A 236 -15.15 -14.20 -6.71
C ASN A 236 -14.50 -14.34 -8.10
N TYR A 237 -14.67 -15.43 -8.82
CA TYR A 237 -14.11 -15.62 -10.15
C TYR A 237 -15.17 -15.61 -11.23
N HIS A 238 -15.42 -14.46 -11.86
CA HIS A 238 -16.39 -14.29 -12.94
C HIS A 238 -15.66 -13.83 -14.22
N LYS A 239 -14.99 -14.80 -14.87
CA LYS A 239 -14.33 -14.54 -16.17
C LYS A 239 -15.37 -14.37 -17.27
N MET A 240 -15.23 -13.31 -18.05
CA MET A 240 -16.10 -13.00 -19.18
C MET A 240 -15.32 -12.35 -20.32
N SER A 241 -15.91 -12.34 -21.52
CA SER A 241 -15.35 -11.60 -22.63
C SER A 241 -15.55 -10.08 -22.45
N TYR A 242 -14.69 -9.28 -23.10
CA TYR A 242 -14.87 -7.83 -23.11
C TYR A 242 -16.23 -7.41 -23.68
N THR A 243 -16.71 -8.10 -24.71
CA THR A 243 -18.05 -7.88 -25.28
C THR A 243 -19.17 -8.13 -24.25
N GLN A 244 -19.01 -9.15 -23.42
CA GLN A 244 -19.97 -9.43 -22.35
C GLN A 244 -19.92 -8.36 -21.28
N LEU A 245 -18.73 -7.89 -20.89
CA LEU A 245 -18.56 -6.78 -19.95
C LEU A 245 -19.33 -5.52 -20.39
N LEU A 246 -19.19 -5.14 -21.68
CA LEU A 246 -19.90 -4.00 -22.25
C LEU A 246 -21.42 -4.15 -22.20
N LYS A 247 -21.93 -5.37 -22.33
CA LYS A 247 -23.36 -5.69 -22.31
C LYS A 247 -23.91 -5.71 -20.89
N ASP A 248 -23.17 -6.29 -19.96
CA ASP A 248 -23.62 -6.49 -18.58
C ASP A 248 -23.50 -5.20 -17.74
N PHE A 249 -22.54 -4.33 -18.09
CA PHE A 249 -22.28 -3.09 -17.36
C PHE A 249 -22.27 -1.87 -18.32
N PRO A 250 -23.40 -1.53 -18.95
CA PRO A 250 -23.48 -0.49 -19.97
C PRO A 250 -23.39 0.95 -19.41
N GLY A 251 -23.56 1.14 -18.11
CA GLY A 251 -23.47 2.45 -17.43
C GLY A 251 -22.03 2.94 -17.24
N ILE A 252 -21.04 2.09 -17.49
CA ILE A 252 -19.61 2.45 -17.37
C ILE A 252 -19.01 2.60 -18.77
N ASP A 253 -18.36 3.74 -19.04
CA ASP A 253 -17.62 3.95 -20.30
C ASP A 253 -16.28 3.21 -20.25
N TRP A 254 -16.34 1.89 -20.51
CA TRP A 254 -15.18 0.99 -20.44
C TRP A 254 -14.06 1.38 -21.39
N GLU A 255 -14.38 1.86 -22.60
CA GLU A 255 -13.38 2.23 -23.56
C GLU A 255 -12.62 3.50 -23.15
N ALA A 256 -13.35 4.50 -22.65
CA ALA A 256 -12.73 5.70 -22.09
C ALA A 256 -11.91 5.36 -20.82
N THR A 257 -12.45 4.52 -19.93
CA THR A 257 -11.78 4.08 -18.70
C THR A 257 -10.48 3.33 -19.00
N ARG A 258 -10.53 2.30 -19.86
CA ARG A 258 -9.38 1.51 -20.29
C ARG A 258 -8.27 2.39 -20.88
N THR A 259 -8.65 3.25 -21.81
CA THR A 259 -7.72 4.15 -22.52
C THR A 259 -7.09 5.15 -21.54
N ALA A 260 -7.89 5.76 -20.67
CA ALA A 260 -7.42 6.71 -19.66
C ALA A 260 -6.44 6.07 -18.66
N LEU A 261 -6.71 4.85 -18.24
CA LEU A 261 -5.81 4.07 -17.41
C LEU A 261 -4.53 3.60 -18.14
N GLY A 262 -4.53 3.62 -19.47
CA GLY A 262 -3.39 3.25 -20.31
C GLY A 262 -3.27 1.74 -20.56
N PHE A 263 -4.38 1.00 -20.45
CA PHE A 263 -4.40 -0.42 -20.76
C PHE A 263 -4.59 -0.66 -22.26
N PRO A 264 -3.90 -1.68 -22.84
CA PRO A 264 -4.15 -2.13 -24.21
C PRO A 264 -5.56 -2.74 -24.31
N THR A 265 -5.99 -3.05 -25.52
CA THR A 265 -7.18 -3.88 -25.74
C THR A 265 -6.96 -5.28 -25.17
N PHE A 266 -8.01 -5.86 -24.60
CA PHE A 266 -8.00 -7.21 -24.05
C PHE A 266 -9.27 -7.95 -24.46
N GLN A 267 -9.20 -9.28 -24.51
CA GLN A 267 -10.31 -10.13 -24.90
C GLN A 267 -11.15 -10.58 -23.71
N ASP A 268 -10.48 -10.93 -22.63
CA ASP A 268 -11.09 -11.46 -21.42
C ASP A 268 -10.78 -10.58 -20.20
N VAL A 269 -11.71 -10.59 -19.26
CA VAL A 269 -11.64 -9.88 -17.99
C VAL A 269 -12.25 -10.73 -16.89
N THR A 270 -11.81 -10.56 -15.66
CA THR A 270 -12.49 -11.09 -14.49
C THR A 270 -13.14 -9.94 -13.73
N VAL A 271 -14.46 -10.02 -13.52
CA VAL A 271 -15.19 -9.16 -12.58
C VAL A 271 -15.33 -9.93 -11.27
N ASN A 272 -14.57 -9.51 -10.26
CA ASN A 272 -14.49 -10.27 -9.01
C ASN A 272 -15.78 -10.18 -8.19
N GLN A 273 -16.43 -9.01 -8.16
CA GLN A 273 -17.69 -8.79 -7.46
C GLN A 273 -18.68 -8.10 -8.40
N ILE A 274 -19.75 -8.82 -8.74
CA ILE A 274 -20.75 -8.38 -9.74
C ILE A 274 -21.66 -7.29 -9.17
N GLU A 275 -22.26 -7.51 -8.01
CA GLU A 275 -23.24 -6.60 -7.41
C GLU A 275 -22.65 -5.23 -7.06
N PRO A 276 -21.44 -5.12 -6.49
CA PRO A 276 -20.79 -3.83 -6.28
C PRO A 276 -20.62 -3.02 -7.56
N LEU A 277 -20.31 -3.69 -8.68
CA LEU A 277 -20.10 -3.00 -9.95
C LEU A 277 -21.44 -2.47 -10.53
N HIS A 278 -22.53 -3.22 -10.41
CA HIS A 278 -23.86 -2.72 -10.75
C HIS A 278 -24.29 -1.55 -9.86
N GLU A 279 -23.88 -1.54 -8.59
CA GLU A 279 -24.15 -0.41 -7.71
C GLU A 279 -23.40 0.85 -8.13
N VAL A 280 -22.19 0.72 -8.65
CA VAL A 280 -21.44 1.85 -9.24
C VAL A 280 -22.22 2.44 -10.43
N GLU A 281 -22.81 1.62 -11.30
CA GLU A 281 -23.64 2.11 -12.41
C GLU A 281 -24.83 2.94 -11.91
N LYS A 282 -25.52 2.46 -10.86
CA LYS A 282 -26.63 3.20 -10.24
C LYS A 282 -26.14 4.53 -9.66
N ILE A 283 -25.03 4.54 -8.93
CA ILE A 283 -24.46 5.78 -8.38
C ILE A 283 -24.13 6.77 -9.50
N LEU A 284 -23.49 6.32 -10.58
CA LEU A 284 -23.20 7.16 -11.73
C LEU A 284 -24.46 7.73 -12.40
N ASN A 285 -25.58 6.99 -12.38
CA ASN A 285 -26.84 7.45 -12.91
C ASN A 285 -27.61 8.38 -11.97
N ASP A 286 -27.70 8.04 -10.69
CA ASP A 286 -28.66 8.62 -9.75
C ASP A 286 -28.14 9.90 -9.07
N TYR A 287 -26.85 9.98 -8.78
CA TYR A 287 -26.25 11.16 -8.12
C TYR A 287 -26.09 12.33 -9.09
N THR A 288 -26.17 13.53 -8.55
CA THR A 288 -25.90 14.75 -9.33
C THR A 288 -24.42 14.82 -9.72
N LEU A 289 -24.13 15.58 -10.77
CA LEU A 289 -22.74 15.79 -11.18
C LEU A 289 -21.92 16.47 -10.07
N ASP A 290 -22.53 17.34 -9.28
CA ASP A 290 -21.84 18.03 -8.18
C ASP A 290 -21.52 17.08 -7.03
N ASP A 291 -22.39 16.11 -6.72
CA ASP A 291 -22.10 15.07 -5.72
C ASP A 291 -20.92 14.18 -6.16
N LEU A 292 -20.92 13.75 -7.44
CA LEU A 292 -19.83 12.97 -8.03
C LEU A 292 -18.50 13.75 -8.02
N LYS A 293 -18.54 15.05 -8.33
CA LYS A 293 -17.35 15.91 -8.22
C LYS A 293 -16.86 16.03 -6.79
N ALA A 294 -17.76 16.19 -5.82
CA ALA A 294 -17.39 16.25 -4.40
C ALA A 294 -16.66 14.97 -3.97
N TYR A 295 -17.16 13.80 -4.38
CA TYR A 295 -16.50 12.53 -4.13
C TYR A 295 -15.10 12.49 -4.75
N ALA A 296 -14.95 12.83 -6.03
CA ALA A 296 -13.66 12.82 -6.69
C ALA A 296 -12.67 13.85 -6.10
N GLU A 297 -13.15 15.06 -5.75
CA GLU A 297 -12.32 16.07 -5.03
C GLU A 297 -11.80 15.53 -3.71
N PHE A 298 -12.67 14.90 -2.90
CA PHE A 298 -12.26 14.32 -1.63
C PHE A 298 -11.17 13.26 -1.84
N LYS A 299 -11.36 12.32 -2.75
CA LYS A 299 -10.36 11.26 -3.05
C LYS A 299 -9.01 11.85 -3.47
N VAL A 300 -9.03 12.90 -4.29
CA VAL A 300 -7.82 13.61 -4.70
C VAL A 300 -7.11 14.28 -3.52
N ILE A 301 -7.86 14.97 -2.66
CA ILE A 301 -7.29 15.68 -1.50
C ILE A 301 -6.73 14.67 -0.49
N ASP A 302 -7.50 13.64 -0.18
CA ASP A 302 -7.11 12.58 0.76
C ASP A 302 -5.83 11.84 0.31
N ALA A 303 -5.77 11.44 -0.96
CA ALA A 303 -4.60 10.80 -1.53
C ALA A 303 -3.35 11.71 -1.52
N ALA A 304 -3.53 13.02 -1.61
CA ALA A 304 -2.46 14.02 -1.59
C ALA A 304 -2.04 14.43 -0.16
N ALA A 305 -2.88 14.26 0.84
CA ALA A 305 -2.72 14.85 2.17
C ALA A 305 -1.33 14.62 2.79
N ASN A 306 -0.77 13.42 2.60
CA ASN A 306 0.56 13.07 3.10
C ASN A 306 1.73 13.72 2.33
N ALA A 307 1.47 14.26 1.14
CA ALA A 307 2.47 14.90 0.29
C ALA A 307 2.37 16.44 0.30
N LEU A 308 1.33 17.00 0.91
CA LEU A 308 1.12 18.44 1.11
C LEU A 308 1.82 18.93 2.39
N ASP A 309 1.42 20.09 2.89
CA ASP A 309 2.00 20.69 4.09
C ASP A 309 1.73 19.91 5.38
N ASP A 310 2.34 20.36 6.48
CA ASP A 310 2.24 19.67 7.78
C ASP A 310 0.80 19.72 8.36
N ASN A 311 -0.07 20.67 7.96
CA ASN A 311 -1.47 20.70 8.41
C ASN A 311 -2.30 19.59 7.77
N PHE A 312 -2.16 19.37 6.45
CA PHE A 312 -2.80 18.24 5.76
C PHE A 312 -2.30 16.92 6.30
N ARG A 313 -0.98 16.82 6.51
CA ARG A 313 -0.38 15.62 7.13
C ARG A 313 -0.94 15.37 8.53
N ALA A 314 -1.04 16.39 9.37
CA ALA A 314 -1.59 16.27 10.71
C ALA A 314 -3.06 15.82 10.68
N ALA A 315 -3.86 16.37 9.76
CA ALA A 315 -5.25 15.95 9.60
C ALA A 315 -5.36 14.46 9.22
N SER A 316 -4.55 14.00 8.26
CA SER A 316 -4.50 12.59 7.86
C SER A 316 -4.03 11.68 9.00
N PHE A 317 -2.98 12.08 9.74
CA PHE A 317 -2.49 11.34 10.90
C PHE A 317 -3.56 11.23 12.01
N ASP A 318 -4.21 12.32 12.38
CA ASP A 318 -5.24 12.36 13.42
C ASP A 318 -6.39 11.40 13.12
N PHE A 319 -6.74 11.26 11.85
CA PHE A 319 -7.80 10.34 11.45
C PHE A 319 -7.28 8.89 11.29
N TYR A 320 -6.41 8.63 10.32
CA TYR A 320 -6.02 7.26 9.96
C TYR A 320 -5.12 6.57 10.99
N SER A 321 -4.15 7.30 11.56
CA SER A 321 -3.20 6.69 12.49
C SER A 321 -3.68 6.76 13.93
N LYS A 322 -4.16 7.92 14.37
CA LYS A 322 -4.57 8.10 15.76
C LYS A 322 -5.95 7.54 16.02
N THR A 323 -6.97 7.91 15.23
CA THR A 323 -8.36 7.48 15.50
C THR A 323 -8.60 6.04 15.07
N MET A 324 -8.19 5.64 13.86
CA MET A 324 -8.43 4.27 13.38
C MET A 324 -7.44 3.25 13.95
N SER A 325 -6.15 3.60 14.06
CA SER A 325 -5.09 2.64 14.43
C SER A 325 -4.61 2.77 15.88
N GLY A 326 -4.93 3.87 16.60
CA GLY A 326 -4.56 4.07 18.00
C GLY A 326 -3.16 4.63 18.25
N ALA A 327 -2.39 5.01 17.22
CA ALA A 327 -1.07 5.62 17.36
C ALA A 327 -1.19 6.98 18.08
N GLN A 328 -0.26 7.27 19.00
CA GLN A 328 -0.29 8.52 19.76
C GLN A 328 0.60 9.60 19.14
N GLN A 329 1.59 9.22 18.34
CA GLN A 329 2.57 10.11 17.73
C GLN A 329 2.86 9.67 16.29
N ASP A 330 3.02 10.64 15.39
CA ASP A 330 3.43 10.36 14.00
C ASP A 330 4.91 9.91 13.96
N ARG A 331 5.21 9.08 12.98
CA ARG A 331 6.59 8.63 12.75
C ARG A 331 7.51 9.81 12.45
N PRO A 332 8.76 9.78 12.90
CA PRO A 332 9.77 10.78 12.54
C PRO A 332 9.84 10.99 11.02
N ARG A 333 10.09 12.23 10.60
CA ARG A 333 10.11 12.61 9.17
C ARG A 333 11.03 11.72 8.34
N TRP A 334 12.22 11.41 8.85
CA TRP A 334 13.16 10.55 8.15
C TRP A 334 12.59 9.15 7.87
N LYS A 335 11.84 8.54 8.80
CA LYS A 335 11.18 7.24 8.58
C LYS A 335 10.17 7.31 7.43
N ARG A 336 9.42 8.41 7.37
CA ARG A 336 8.46 8.66 6.29
C ARG A 336 9.17 8.86 4.95
N ALA A 337 10.27 9.65 4.94
CA ALA A 337 11.07 9.88 3.73
C ALA A 337 11.73 8.59 3.21
N VAL A 338 12.29 7.77 4.09
CA VAL A 338 12.77 6.41 3.76
C VAL A 338 11.64 5.55 3.18
N GLY A 339 10.44 5.62 3.77
CA GLY A 339 9.26 4.92 3.26
C GLY A 339 8.88 5.34 1.84
N VAL A 340 8.95 6.62 1.52
CA VAL A 340 8.71 7.14 0.16
C VAL A 340 9.75 6.59 -0.83
N VAL A 341 11.02 6.66 -0.49
CA VAL A 341 12.10 6.14 -1.34
C VAL A 341 11.93 4.63 -1.58
N ASN A 342 11.66 3.86 -0.53
CA ASN A 342 11.42 2.42 -0.63
C ASN A 342 10.16 2.09 -1.47
N GLY A 343 9.11 2.88 -1.36
CA GLY A 343 7.89 2.69 -2.16
C GLY A 343 8.11 2.85 -3.67
N VAL A 344 9.07 3.68 -4.07
CA VAL A 344 9.33 4.02 -5.48
C VAL A 344 10.54 3.31 -6.03
N LEU A 345 11.65 3.35 -5.30
CA LEU A 345 12.97 2.88 -5.70
C LEU A 345 13.42 1.67 -4.87
N GLY A 346 12.48 0.93 -4.28
CA GLY A 346 12.79 -0.15 -3.35
C GLY A 346 13.72 -1.22 -3.90
N MET A 347 13.60 -1.57 -5.19
CA MET A 347 14.53 -2.52 -5.81
C MET A 347 15.95 -1.94 -5.99
N ALA A 348 16.08 -0.64 -6.26
CA ALA A 348 17.38 0.02 -6.34
C ALA A 348 18.05 0.11 -4.95
N VAL A 349 17.28 0.52 -3.94
CA VAL A 349 17.74 0.53 -2.54
C VAL A 349 18.06 -0.90 -2.06
N GLY A 350 17.21 -1.87 -2.42
CA GLY A 350 17.40 -3.29 -2.11
C GLY A 350 18.70 -3.85 -2.68
N LYS A 351 19.09 -3.46 -3.90
CA LYS A 351 20.38 -3.84 -4.48
C LYS A 351 21.55 -3.37 -3.64
N MET A 352 21.56 -2.11 -3.24
CA MET A 352 22.60 -1.53 -2.38
C MET A 352 22.62 -2.18 -0.98
N TYR A 353 21.43 -2.47 -0.44
CA TYR A 353 21.29 -3.16 0.84
C TYR A 353 21.90 -4.56 0.80
N VAL A 354 21.64 -5.32 -0.27
CA VAL A 354 22.17 -6.67 -0.47
C VAL A 354 23.70 -6.65 -0.55
N GLU A 355 24.28 -5.72 -1.31
CA GLU A 355 25.71 -5.57 -1.44
C GLU A 355 26.42 -5.33 -0.09
N LYS A 356 25.77 -4.63 0.84
CA LYS A 356 26.35 -4.29 2.14
C LYS A 356 25.97 -5.25 3.28
N TYR A 357 24.71 -5.72 3.32
CA TYR A 357 24.13 -6.39 4.51
C TYR A 357 23.64 -7.81 4.28
N PHE A 358 23.52 -8.29 3.03
CA PHE A 358 22.99 -9.61 2.75
C PHE A 358 23.90 -10.43 1.82
N PRO A 359 24.95 -11.09 2.35
CA PRO A 359 25.91 -11.82 1.54
C PRO A 359 25.29 -13.02 0.82
N GLU A 360 25.84 -13.39 -0.35
CA GLU A 360 25.37 -14.51 -1.17
C GLU A 360 25.28 -15.85 -0.38
N ALA A 361 26.20 -16.06 0.56
CA ALA A 361 26.19 -17.22 1.43
C ALA A 361 24.88 -17.33 2.24
N ALA A 362 24.29 -16.22 2.67
CA ALA A 362 23.00 -16.21 3.37
C ALA A 362 21.86 -16.65 2.45
N LYS A 363 21.83 -16.17 1.18
CA LYS A 363 20.87 -16.63 0.17
C LYS A 363 20.97 -18.14 -0.08
N LYS A 364 22.19 -18.65 -0.27
CA LYS A 364 22.43 -20.09 -0.48
C LYS A 364 21.94 -20.94 0.69
N ARG A 365 22.22 -20.52 1.90
CA ARG A 365 21.79 -21.20 3.12
C ARG A 365 20.26 -21.24 3.28
N MET A 366 19.57 -20.15 2.94
CA MET A 366 18.12 -20.11 2.95
C MET A 366 17.50 -21.00 1.85
N LEU A 367 18.10 -21.05 0.67
CA LEU A 367 17.67 -21.96 -0.40
C LEU A 367 17.85 -23.43 0.01
N GLU A 368 18.92 -23.78 0.69
CA GLU A 368 19.13 -25.12 1.25
C GLU A 368 18.05 -25.46 2.29
N LEU A 369 17.75 -24.52 3.20
CA LEU A 369 16.67 -24.70 4.17
C LEU A 369 15.32 -24.96 3.48
N VAL A 370 14.97 -24.19 2.44
CA VAL A 370 13.72 -24.37 1.69
C VAL A 370 13.69 -25.74 1.00
N ARG A 371 14.80 -26.19 0.40
CA ARG A 371 14.89 -27.54 -0.20
C ARG A 371 14.65 -28.64 0.83
N ASN A 372 15.27 -28.52 2.00
CA ASN A 372 15.08 -29.51 3.07
C ASN A 372 13.62 -29.54 3.55
N LEU A 373 12.95 -28.37 3.62
CA LEU A 373 11.52 -28.32 3.92
C LEU A 373 10.66 -28.97 2.83
N GLN A 374 11.00 -28.77 1.54
CA GLN A 374 10.31 -29.41 0.43
C GLN A 374 10.47 -30.95 0.48
N VAL A 375 11.67 -31.46 0.74
CA VAL A 375 11.92 -32.89 0.91
C VAL A 375 11.07 -33.47 2.05
N ALA A 376 11.14 -32.85 3.24
CA ALA A 376 10.38 -33.29 4.40
C ALA A 376 8.86 -33.25 4.18
N LEU A 377 8.36 -32.23 3.45
CA LEU A 377 6.94 -32.14 3.09
C LEU A 377 6.55 -33.26 2.10
N GLY A 378 7.41 -33.55 1.11
CA GLY A 378 7.19 -34.62 0.16
C GLY A 378 7.09 -35.98 0.84
N GLU A 379 7.97 -36.27 1.80
CA GLU A 379 7.92 -37.50 2.62
C GLU A 379 6.62 -37.58 3.43
N ARG A 380 6.21 -36.51 4.05
CA ARG A 380 4.94 -36.43 4.81
C ARG A 380 3.73 -36.66 3.93
N ILE A 381 3.64 -36.04 2.73
CA ILE A 381 2.55 -36.23 1.78
C ILE A 381 2.43 -37.72 1.40
N LYS A 382 3.55 -38.39 1.08
CA LYS A 382 3.57 -39.84 0.75
C LYS A 382 3.07 -40.71 1.89
N ALA A 383 3.38 -40.34 3.14
CA ALA A 383 3.00 -41.09 4.33
C ALA A 383 1.53 -40.86 4.80
N LEU A 384 0.81 -39.84 4.30
CA LEU A 384 -0.58 -39.57 4.70
C LEU A 384 -1.51 -40.75 4.39
N LYS A 385 -2.26 -41.20 5.41
CA LYS A 385 -3.20 -42.35 5.25
C LYS A 385 -4.57 -41.91 4.70
N TRP A 386 -4.97 -40.69 4.90
CA TRP A 386 -6.28 -40.14 4.49
C TRP A 386 -6.32 -39.67 3.04
N MET A 387 -5.16 -39.45 2.41
CA MET A 387 -5.07 -38.93 1.06
C MET A 387 -4.97 -40.07 0.05
N SER A 388 -5.79 -40.02 -1.01
CA SER A 388 -5.75 -41.06 -2.07
C SER A 388 -4.43 -41.04 -2.85
N PRO A 389 -4.03 -42.14 -3.49
CA PRO A 389 -2.81 -42.18 -4.32
C PRO A 389 -2.78 -41.08 -5.40
N ALA A 390 -3.88 -40.91 -6.12
CA ALA A 390 -4.00 -39.87 -7.17
C ALA A 390 -3.84 -38.46 -6.61
N THR A 391 -4.43 -38.16 -5.44
CA THR A 391 -4.28 -36.87 -4.78
C THR A 391 -2.85 -36.65 -4.29
N LYS A 392 -2.16 -37.69 -3.81
CA LYS A 392 -0.74 -37.61 -3.44
C LYS A 392 0.14 -37.26 -4.63
N GLU A 393 -0.11 -37.87 -5.78
CA GLU A 393 0.62 -37.57 -7.01
C GLU A 393 0.47 -36.12 -7.42
N GLN A 394 -0.75 -35.60 -7.44
CA GLN A 394 -1.02 -34.16 -7.70
C GLN A 394 -0.36 -33.26 -6.67
N ALA A 395 -0.37 -33.62 -5.40
CA ALA A 395 0.27 -32.85 -4.34
C ALA A 395 1.81 -32.80 -4.48
N ILE A 396 2.43 -33.92 -4.88
CA ILE A 396 3.86 -33.98 -5.15
C ILE A 396 4.22 -33.18 -6.41
N ASP A 397 3.40 -33.29 -7.47
CA ASP A 397 3.58 -32.46 -8.67
C ASP A 397 3.54 -30.96 -8.34
N LYS A 398 2.54 -30.52 -7.59
CA LYS A 398 2.45 -29.16 -7.09
C LYS A 398 3.69 -28.75 -6.28
N LEU A 399 4.17 -29.61 -5.37
CA LEU A 399 5.37 -29.35 -4.57
C LEU A 399 6.62 -29.17 -5.44
N ASN A 400 6.78 -29.97 -6.47
CA ASN A 400 7.92 -29.92 -7.39
C ASN A 400 7.90 -28.67 -8.30
N ASN A 401 6.72 -28.11 -8.53
CA ASN A 401 6.53 -26.90 -9.36
C ASN A 401 6.58 -25.58 -8.56
N PHE A 402 6.88 -25.59 -7.26
CA PHE A 402 7.08 -24.37 -6.50
C PHE A 402 8.25 -23.55 -7.02
N TYR A 403 7.99 -22.28 -7.37
CA TYR A 403 9.03 -21.33 -7.68
C TYR A 403 9.48 -20.62 -6.39
N VAL A 404 10.74 -20.86 -6.01
CA VAL A 404 11.31 -20.35 -4.75
C VAL A 404 11.97 -18.98 -4.96
N LYS A 405 11.51 -17.96 -4.24
CA LYS A 405 12.07 -16.60 -4.23
C LYS A 405 12.64 -16.30 -2.85
N VAL A 406 13.97 -16.11 -2.75
CA VAL A 406 14.66 -15.85 -1.48
C VAL A 406 15.62 -14.67 -1.63
N GLY A 407 15.55 -13.75 -0.66
CA GLY A 407 16.45 -12.62 -0.54
C GLY A 407 16.25 -11.56 -1.62
N TYR A 408 16.81 -11.75 -2.79
CA TYR A 408 16.80 -10.80 -3.89
C TYR A 408 16.66 -11.48 -5.25
N PRO A 409 16.11 -10.79 -6.27
CA PRO A 409 15.89 -11.35 -7.61
C PRO A 409 17.23 -11.49 -8.36
N ASP A 410 17.23 -12.38 -9.35
CA ASP A 410 18.40 -12.56 -10.22
C ASP A 410 18.52 -11.41 -11.24
N THR A 411 17.39 -10.77 -11.61
CA THR A 411 17.34 -9.58 -12.47
C THR A 411 16.71 -8.42 -11.71
N TRP A 412 17.44 -7.32 -11.59
CA TRP A 412 17.00 -6.10 -10.94
C TRP A 412 16.16 -5.25 -11.88
N ARG A 413 15.17 -4.53 -11.31
CA ARG A 413 14.32 -3.61 -12.07
C ARG A 413 15.15 -2.46 -12.63
N ASP A 414 14.92 -2.14 -13.89
CA ASP A 414 15.50 -0.95 -14.53
C ASP A 414 14.69 0.30 -14.16
N TYR A 415 15.38 1.34 -13.72
CA TYR A 415 14.85 2.65 -13.40
C TYR A 415 15.39 3.76 -14.31
N SER A 416 16.00 3.41 -15.45
CA SER A 416 16.60 4.40 -16.37
C SER A 416 15.60 5.46 -16.82
N ALA A 417 14.37 5.05 -17.15
CA ALA A 417 13.30 5.93 -17.60
C ALA A 417 12.71 6.83 -16.49
N LEU A 418 12.91 6.50 -15.22
CA LEU A 418 12.41 7.32 -14.12
C LEU A 418 13.28 8.57 -13.97
N GLN A 419 12.66 9.75 -13.95
CA GLN A 419 13.33 11.01 -13.66
C GLN A 419 12.79 11.60 -12.35
N ILE A 420 13.69 12.08 -11.50
CA ILE A 420 13.35 12.83 -10.28
C ILE A 420 13.87 14.25 -10.48
N ASP A 421 12.94 15.19 -10.62
CA ASP A 421 13.24 16.60 -10.80
C ASP A 421 13.02 17.35 -9.47
N GLU A 422 14.11 17.81 -8.86
CA GLU A 422 14.10 18.55 -7.59
C GLU A 422 13.48 19.95 -7.73
N SER A 423 13.34 20.51 -8.94
CA SER A 423 12.67 21.78 -9.15
C SER A 423 11.16 21.69 -8.91
N LEU A 424 10.57 20.49 -9.10
CA LEU A 424 9.16 20.23 -8.86
C LEU A 424 8.87 20.07 -7.37
N SER A 425 7.63 20.37 -6.97
CA SER A 425 7.19 20.11 -5.60
C SER A 425 7.17 18.60 -5.30
N PHE A 426 7.31 18.24 -4.03
CA PHE A 426 7.20 16.84 -3.61
C PHE A 426 5.86 16.22 -4.01
N SER A 427 4.76 16.97 -3.87
CA SER A 427 3.42 16.55 -4.30
C SER A 427 3.36 16.31 -5.81
N ALA A 428 3.93 17.21 -6.64
CA ALA A 428 3.97 17.02 -8.09
C ALA A 428 4.78 15.79 -8.49
N VAL A 429 5.94 15.56 -7.87
CA VAL A 429 6.75 14.36 -8.10
C VAL A 429 5.96 13.11 -7.70
N SER A 430 5.28 13.11 -6.55
CA SER A 430 4.44 12.01 -6.08
C SER A 430 3.33 11.66 -7.06
N TYR A 431 2.66 12.66 -7.65
CA TYR A 431 1.55 12.45 -8.58
C TYR A 431 1.97 12.07 -10.00
N THR A 432 3.09 12.61 -10.50
CA THR A 432 3.44 12.46 -11.92
C THR A 432 4.47 11.40 -12.20
N HIS A 433 5.43 11.19 -11.31
CA HIS A 433 6.59 10.33 -11.58
C HIS A 433 6.54 9.00 -10.83
N LEU A 434 6.10 9.00 -9.57
CA LEU A 434 6.21 7.84 -8.72
C LEU A 434 5.15 6.77 -9.05
N ARG A 435 3.96 7.19 -9.45
CA ARG A 435 2.84 6.29 -9.71
C ARG A 435 2.73 5.83 -11.17
N ALA A 436 3.17 6.65 -12.13
CA ALA A 436 3.29 6.20 -13.53
C ALA A 436 4.24 5.01 -13.69
N HIS A 437 5.27 4.90 -12.83
CA HIS A 437 6.16 3.75 -12.80
C HIS A 437 5.60 2.53 -12.04
N ALA A 438 4.68 2.73 -11.10
CA ALA A 438 4.03 1.63 -10.37
C ALA A 438 3.02 0.86 -11.23
N THR A 439 2.41 1.52 -12.22
CA THR A 439 1.41 0.93 -13.13
C THR A 439 2.02 0.29 -14.40
N GLY A 440 3.30 0.50 -14.64
CA GLY A 440 4.04 -0.13 -15.74
C GLY A 440 4.48 -1.57 -15.40
N ARG A 441 3.52 -2.46 -15.14
CA ARG A 441 3.74 -3.91 -15.05
C ARG A 441 3.19 -4.62 -16.26
#